data_fbdf82f48c5624f25c74215f3fae415a
#
_entry.id   fbdf82f48c5624f25c74215f3fae415a
#
_cell.length_a   1.000
_cell.length_b   1.000
_cell.length_c   1.000
_cell.angle_alpha   90.00
_cell.angle_beta   90.00
_cell.angle_gamma   90.00
#
_symmetry.space_group_name_H-M   'P 1'
#
loop_
_entity.id
_entity.type
_entity.pdbx_description
1 polymer ?
#
loop_
_entity_poly.entity_id
_entity_poly.type
_entity_poly.pdbx_seq_one_letter_code
_entity_poly.pdbx_strand_id
1 'polypeptide(L)'
;MAIIFGVDSTTPANKRLTNGYRLYDWVMRQNSFPAFWGRALTGEDRIEEEELAFLREKNCKVALILRDLTEAGVSASDGMEDGLRAVEAAKALGVPDHAGVALFAEIRPEWSVSHNWMLTFAETLVAAGYVPGFIGNTDSSKNFNFDRQCSHYVQATDSVD
;
A
#
# COMPACT_ATOMS: atom_id res chain seq x y z
N MET A 1 -9.74 -12.37 -19.42
CA MET A 1 -9.30 -11.58 -18.26
C MET A 1 -8.00 -10.90 -18.64
N ALA A 2 -7.92 -9.58 -18.57
CA ALA A 2 -6.67 -8.88 -18.88
C ALA A 2 -5.76 -8.95 -17.64
N ILE A 3 -4.51 -9.37 -17.83
CA ILE A 3 -3.50 -9.33 -16.77
C ILE A 3 -2.99 -7.89 -16.68
N ILE A 4 -3.09 -7.30 -15.51
CA ILE A 4 -2.53 -5.98 -15.20
C ILE A 4 -1.17 -6.18 -14.56
N PHE A 5 -0.12 -5.69 -15.20
CA PHE A 5 1.24 -5.73 -14.68
C PHE A 5 1.52 -4.48 -13.84
N GLY A 6 2.16 -4.65 -12.71
CA GLY A 6 2.67 -3.59 -11.86
C GLY A 6 4.06 -3.89 -11.36
N VAL A 7 4.72 -2.87 -10.87
CA VAL A 7 6.04 -2.97 -10.22
C VAL A 7 5.88 -2.56 -8.77
N ASP A 8 6.52 -3.29 -7.88
CA ASP A 8 6.72 -2.92 -6.49
C ASP A 8 8.22 -2.73 -6.23
N SER A 9 8.59 -1.58 -5.65
CA SER A 9 10.00 -1.21 -5.51
C SER A 9 10.26 -0.36 -4.27
N THR A 10 11.37 -0.65 -3.58
CA THR A 10 11.94 0.23 -2.55
C THR A 10 12.77 1.36 -3.18
N THR A 11 13.24 1.17 -4.42
CA THR A 11 14.01 2.18 -5.15
C THR A 11 13.07 3.12 -5.91
N PRO A 12 13.28 4.45 -5.84
CA PRO A 12 12.48 5.42 -6.59
C PRO A 12 12.47 5.18 -8.10
N ALA A 13 11.29 5.27 -8.71
CA ALA A 13 11.10 5.06 -10.14
C ALA A 13 11.91 6.02 -11.03
N ASN A 14 12.12 7.25 -10.54
CA ASN A 14 12.88 8.29 -11.22
C ASN A 14 14.39 8.23 -10.93
N LYS A 15 14.85 7.29 -10.06
CA LYS A 15 16.27 7.14 -9.74
C LYS A 15 17.08 6.73 -10.97
N ARG A 16 18.18 7.43 -11.22
CA ARG A 16 19.13 7.08 -12.28
C ARG A 16 20.00 5.89 -11.85
N LEU A 17 20.01 4.86 -12.67
CA LEU A 17 20.79 3.65 -12.47
C LEU A 17 22.22 3.84 -13.01
N THR A 18 23.14 2.94 -12.68
CA THR A 18 24.53 2.94 -13.15
C THR A 18 24.67 2.82 -14.68
N ASN A 19 23.67 2.22 -15.34
CA ASN A 19 23.58 2.12 -16.79
C ASN A 19 23.06 3.40 -17.48
N GLY A 20 22.81 4.47 -16.71
CA GLY A 20 22.38 5.77 -17.22
C GLY A 20 20.87 5.94 -17.39
N TYR A 21 20.07 4.88 -17.30
CA TYR A 21 18.61 4.95 -17.37
C TYR A 21 17.99 5.28 -16.01
N ARG A 22 16.79 5.89 -16.02
CA ARG A 22 15.94 5.88 -14.81
C ARG A 22 15.36 4.47 -14.62
N LEU A 23 15.09 4.08 -13.39
CA LEU A 23 14.54 2.74 -13.10
C LEU A 23 13.26 2.45 -13.92
N TYR A 24 12.34 3.40 -13.98
CA TYR A 24 11.12 3.29 -14.78
C TYR A 24 11.43 3.03 -16.26
N ASP A 25 12.31 3.83 -16.87
CA ASP A 25 12.67 3.72 -18.28
C ASP A 25 13.39 2.38 -18.58
N TRP A 26 14.15 1.87 -17.61
CA TRP A 26 14.78 0.55 -17.69
C TRP A 26 13.74 -0.57 -17.73
N VAL A 27 12.73 -0.53 -16.84
CA VAL A 27 11.62 -1.49 -16.82
C VAL A 27 10.87 -1.48 -18.15
N MET A 28 10.54 -0.30 -18.67
CA MET A 28 9.87 -0.15 -19.98
C MET A 28 10.67 -0.80 -21.13
N ARG A 29 11.99 -0.72 -21.09
CA ARG A 29 12.86 -1.34 -22.12
C ARG A 29 12.85 -2.87 -22.09
N GLN A 30 12.41 -3.48 -20.99
CA GLN A 30 12.23 -4.93 -20.86
C GLN A 30 10.86 -5.40 -21.42
N ASN A 31 10.19 -4.57 -22.23
CA ASN A 31 8.81 -4.80 -22.70
C ASN A 31 7.78 -5.00 -21.56
N SER A 32 8.08 -4.41 -20.43
CA SER A 32 7.21 -4.43 -19.25
C SER A 32 6.57 -3.05 -19.12
N PHE A 33 5.23 -3.00 -19.23
CA PHE A 33 4.47 -1.75 -19.21
C PHE A 33 3.65 -1.68 -17.91
N PRO A 34 4.24 -1.18 -16.82
CA PRO A 34 3.55 -1.16 -15.54
C PRO A 34 2.36 -0.19 -15.56
N ALA A 35 1.17 -0.71 -15.24
CA ALA A 35 -0.02 0.10 -15.05
C ALA A 35 0.01 0.82 -13.68
N PHE A 36 0.74 0.26 -12.72
CA PHE A 36 0.94 0.86 -11.41
C PHE A 36 2.34 0.61 -10.87
N TRP A 37 2.77 1.46 -9.94
CA TRP A 37 4.03 1.39 -9.22
C TRP A 37 3.78 1.44 -7.72
N GLY A 38 4.14 0.37 -7.00
CA GLY A 38 4.04 0.28 -5.55
C GLY A 38 5.22 0.98 -4.89
N ARG A 39 4.94 1.90 -3.96
CA ARG A 39 5.94 2.64 -3.21
C ARG A 39 5.57 2.77 -1.75
N ALA A 40 6.58 2.80 -0.90
CA ALA A 40 6.39 3.10 0.50
C ALA A 40 5.80 4.52 0.66
N LEU A 41 4.78 4.66 1.49
CA LEU A 41 4.17 5.94 1.84
C LEU A 41 4.92 6.60 3.00
N THR A 42 5.46 5.80 3.91
CA THR A 42 6.18 6.24 5.11
C THR A 42 7.54 5.55 5.22
N GLY A 43 8.36 5.96 6.18
CA GLY A 43 9.68 5.40 6.42
C GLY A 43 10.78 6.04 5.57
N GLU A 44 11.98 5.45 5.61
CA GLU A 44 13.16 6.00 4.94
C GLU A 44 13.07 5.92 3.41
N ASP A 45 12.44 4.86 2.89
CA ASP A 45 12.26 4.62 1.44
C ASP A 45 10.95 5.20 0.89
N ARG A 46 10.32 6.15 1.61
CA ARG A 46 9.04 6.72 1.19
C ARG A 46 9.14 7.41 -0.16
N ILE A 47 8.01 7.43 -0.86
CA ILE A 47 7.87 8.20 -2.09
C ILE A 47 7.93 9.71 -1.77
N GLU A 48 8.62 10.45 -2.63
CA GLU A 48 8.70 11.90 -2.55
C GLU A 48 7.84 12.53 -3.66
N GLU A 49 7.49 13.81 -3.49
CA GLU A 49 6.62 14.55 -4.41
C GLU A 49 7.15 14.54 -5.85
N GLU A 50 8.48 14.67 -6.03
CA GLU A 50 9.12 14.64 -7.34
C GLU A 50 8.93 13.30 -8.06
N GLU A 51 9.04 12.17 -7.32
CA GLU A 51 8.79 10.84 -7.87
C GLU A 51 7.31 10.66 -8.23
N LEU A 52 6.40 11.13 -7.37
CA LEU A 52 4.97 11.07 -7.64
C LEU A 52 4.59 11.87 -8.89
N ALA A 53 5.13 13.06 -9.05
CA ALA A 53 4.95 13.88 -10.25
C ALA A 53 5.49 13.17 -11.50
N PHE A 54 6.68 12.59 -11.42
CA PHE A 54 7.27 11.81 -12.51
C PHE A 54 6.37 10.63 -12.94
N LEU A 55 5.85 9.84 -11.99
CA LEU A 55 4.97 8.70 -12.31
C LEU A 55 3.63 9.17 -12.92
N ARG A 56 3.09 10.29 -12.45
CA ARG A 56 1.89 10.91 -13.05
C ARG A 56 2.12 11.33 -14.51
N GLU A 57 3.27 11.95 -14.82
CA GLU A 57 3.65 12.30 -16.20
C GLU A 57 3.74 11.05 -17.10
N LYS A 58 4.13 9.90 -16.54
CA LYS A 58 4.17 8.61 -17.25
C LYS A 58 2.82 7.92 -17.34
N ASN A 59 1.76 8.54 -16.82
CA ASN A 59 0.42 7.93 -16.69
C ASN A 59 0.45 6.57 -15.96
N CYS A 60 1.40 6.40 -15.03
CA CYS A 60 1.53 5.24 -14.18
C CYS A 60 0.83 5.52 -12.84
N LYS A 61 -0.10 4.66 -12.44
CA LYS A 61 -0.76 4.78 -11.14
C LYS A 61 0.21 4.44 -10.02
N VAL A 62 -0.03 4.97 -8.82
CA VAL A 62 0.82 4.69 -7.66
C VAL A 62 0.00 3.98 -6.60
N ALA A 63 0.53 2.84 -6.12
CA ALA A 63 0.04 2.18 -4.93
C ALA A 63 0.87 2.66 -3.73
N LEU A 64 0.23 3.35 -2.79
CA LEU A 64 0.86 3.91 -1.59
C LEU A 64 0.76 2.90 -0.45
N ILE A 65 1.90 2.45 0.06
CA ILE A 65 1.99 1.29 0.95
C ILE A 65 2.67 1.67 2.26
N LEU A 66 2.00 1.44 3.38
CA LEU A 66 2.60 1.49 4.71
C LEU A 66 3.45 0.23 4.92
N ARG A 67 4.78 0.38 4.92
CA ARG A 67 5.75 -0.74 5.03
C ARG A 67 6.52 -0.75 6.33
N ASP A 68 6.45 0.31 7.10
CA ASP A 68 7.15 0.49 8.36
C ASP A 68 6.29 0.11 9.58
N LEU A 69 5.30 -0.75 9.36
CA LEU A 69 4.53 -1.39 10.41
C LEU A 69 5.40 -2.38 11.21
N THR A 70 4.97 -2.70 12.42
CA THR A 70 5.62 -3.70 13.28
C THR A 70 4.64 -4.80 13.65
N GLU A 71 5.13 -6.00 13.93
CA GLU A 71 4.28 -7.11 14.40
C GLU A 71 3.52 -6.74 15.66
N ALA A 72 4.18 -6.09 16.62
CA ALA A 72 3.54 -5.64 17.86
C ALA A 72 2.39 -4.65 17.60
N GLY A 73 2.56 -3.73 16.63
CA GLY A 73 1.52 -2.79 16.24
C GLY A 73 0.32 -3.49 15.62
N VAL A 74 0.52 -4.31 14.60
CA VAL A 74 -0.59 -4.98 13.89
C VAL A 74 -1.26 -6.09 14.71
N SER A 75 -0.59 -6.61 15.74
CA SER A 75 -1.15 -7.57 16.68
C SER A 75 -1.98 -6.90 17.80
N ALA A 76 -1.86 -5.59 17.95
CA ALA A 76 -2.64 -4.81 18.91
C ALA A 76 -4.12 -4.78 18.52
N SER A 77 -4.98 -4.31 19.43
CA SER A 77 -6.43 -4.22 19.20
C SER A 77 -6.85 -2.92 18.50
N ASP A 78 -5.92 -2.00 18.27
CA ASP A 78 -6.21 -0.67 17.74
C ASP A 78 -5.20 -0.28 16.65
N GLY A 79 -5.71 -0.04 15.45
CA GLY A 79 -4.94 0.41 14.28
C GLY A 79 -5.09 1.90 13.97
N MET A 80 -5.77 2.66 14.84
CA MET A 80 -6.07 4.07 14.59
C MET A 80 -4.80 4.91 14.41
N GLU A 81 -3.78 4.71 15.24
CA GLU A 81 -2.52 5.45 15.15
C GLU A 81 -1.81 5.22 13.80
N ASP A 82 -1.75 3.96 13.35
CA ASP A 82 -1.20 3.61 12.04
C ASP A 82 -2.04 4.20 10.90
N GLY A 83 -3.37 4.18 11.03
CA GLY A 83 -4.28 4.82 10.08
C GLY A 83 -4.08 6.33 9.99
N LEU A 84 -3.97 7.03 11.12
CA LEU A 84 -3.70 8.47 11.17
C LEU A 84 -2.34 8.80 10.53
N ARG A 85 -1.31 8.02 10.82
CA ARG A 85 0.01 8.17 10.22
C ARG A 85 -0.02 8.04 8.69
N ALA A 86 -0.79 7.06 8.16
CA ALA A 86 -1.01 6.92 6.72
C ALA A 86 -1.72 8.13 6.11
N VAL A 87 -2.77 8.62 6.77
CA VAL A 87 -3.55 9.79 6.35
C VAL A 87 -2.68 11.04 6.32
N GLU A 88 -1.91 11.29 7.37
CA GLU A 88 -1.01 12.45 7.45
C GLU A 88 0.05 12.42 6.35
N ALA A 89 0.67 11.26 6.12
CA ALA A 89 1.66 11.10 5.06
C ALA A 89 1.06 11.32 3.67
N ALA A 90 -0.14 10.79 3.41
CA ALA A 90 -0.84 11.00 2.14
C ALA A 90 -1.18 12.48 1.90
N LYS A 91 -1.68 13.17 2.92
CA LYS A 91 -1.97 14.60 2.86
C LYS A 91 -0.71 15.44 2.64
N ALA A 92 0.37 15.12 3.35
CA ALA A 92 1.66 15.80 3.18
C ALA A 92 2.22 15.64 1.76
N LEU A 93 1.97 14.50 1.12
CA LEU A 93 2.34 14.22 -0.27
C LEU A 93 1.38 14.86 -1.30
N GLY A 94 0.34 15.57 -0.86
CA GLY A 94 -0.65 16.20 -1.73
C GLY A 94 -1.61 15.21 -2.41
N VAL A 95 -1.82 14.04 -1.80
CA VAL A 95 -2.79 13.05 -2.29
C VAL A 95 -4.20 13.49 -1.87
N PRO A 96 -5.13 13.69 -2.83
CA PRO A 96 -6.48 14.17 -2.51
C PRO A 96 -7.28 13.12 -1.74
N ASP A 97 -8.03 13.55 -0.74
CA ASP A 97 -9.09 12.78 -0.09
C ASP A 97 -10.36 12.71 -0.97
N HIS A 98 -11.29 11.84 -0.62
CA HIS A 98 -12.57 11.64 -1.33
C HIS A 98 -12.45 11.45 -2.86
N ALA A 99 -11.27 11.03 -3.34
CA ALA A 99 -10.96 10.78 -4.75
C ALA A 99 -10.83 9.28 -5.09
N GLY A 100 -11.23 8.39 -4.19
CA GLY A 100 -11.12 6.95 -4.37
C GLY A 100 -9.68 6.42 -4.31
N VAL A 101 -8.77 7.16 -3.68
CA VAL A 101 -7.37 6.73 -3.51
C VAL A 101 -7.27 5.70 -2.41
N ALA A 102 -6.65 4.55 -2.72
CA ALA A 102 -6.38 3.49 -1.74
C ALA A 102 -5.02 3.67 -1.08
N LEU A 103 -4.99 3.51 0.25
CA LEU A 103 -3.78 3.40 1.07
C LEU A 103 -3.67 1.98 1.60
N PHE A 104 -2.53 1.34 1.40
CA PHE A 104 -2.32 -0.06 1.72
C PHE A 104 -1.47 -0.22 2.98
N ALA A 105 -1.82 -1.19 3.82
CA ALA A 105 -0.99 -1.70 4.89
C ALA A 105 -0.35 -3.03 4.46
N GLU A 106 0.98 -3.16 4.54
CA GLU A 106 1.69 -4.40 4.24
C GLU A 106 1.90 -5.22 5.52
N ILE A 107 1.27 -6.39 5.56
CA ILE A 107 1.39 -7.35 6.66
C ILE A 107 2.36 -8.46 6.24
N ARG A 108 3.47 -8.60 6.96
CA ARG A 108 4.43 -9.66 6.64
C ARG A 108 3.85 -11.05 6.90
N PRO A 109 4.23 -12.05 6.09
CA PRO A 109 3.63 -13.39 6.14
C PRO A 109 3.65 -14.03 7.53
N GLU A 110 4.74 -13.85 8.27
CA GLU A 110 4.97 -14.45 9.59
C GLU A 110 4.26 -13.73 10.74
N TRP A 111 3.71 -12.54 10.51
CA TRP A 111 3.07 -11.75 11.56
C TRP A 111 1.66 -12.21 11.88
N SER A 112 1.31 -12.09 13.15
CA SER A 112 -0.06 -12.23 13.60
C SER A 112 -0.74 -10.87 13.58
N VAL A 113 -1.70 -10.68 12.65
CA VAL A 113 -2.50 -9.46 12.59
C VAL A 113 -3.79 -9.64 13.40
N SER A 114 -4.21 -8.59 14.09
CA SER A 114 -5.48 -8.52 14.81
C SER A 114 -6.60 -8.07 13.87
N HIS A 115 -7.75 -8.75 13.93
CA HIS A 115 -8.96 -8.32 13.24
C HIS A 115 -9.39 -6.90 13.64
N ASN A 116 -9.34 -6.58 14.95
CA ASN A 116 -9.72 -5.26 15.44
C ASN A 116 -8.75 -4.18 14.95
N TRP A 117 -7.44 -4.49 14.86
CA TRP A 117 -6.49 -3.57 14.25
C TRP A 117 -6.86 -3.27 12.79
N MET A 118 -7.23 -4.29 12.00
CA MET A 118 -7.65 -4.09 10.61
C MET A 118 -8.90 -3.20 10.52
N LEU A 119 -9.89 -3.42 11.39
CA LEU A 119 -11.12 -2.62 11.42
C LEU A 119 -10.83 -1.16 11.75
N THR A 120 -10.15 -0.88 12.87
CA THR A 120 -9.89 0.50 13.31
C THR A 120 -8.94 1.25 12.38
N PHE A 121 -7.96 0.56 11.77
CA PHE A 121 -7.15 1.10 10.70
C PHE A 121 -8.04 1.52 9.51
N ALA A 122 -8.89 0.62 9.04
CA ALA A 122 -9.77 0.89 7.90
C ALA A 122 -10.77 2.01 8.17
N GLU A 123 -11.43 2.01 9.34
CA GLU A 123 -12.37 3.06 9.76
C GLU A 123 -11.69 4.44 9.77
N THR A 124 -10.44 4.51 10.23
CA THR A 124 -9.66 5.75 10.26
C THR A 124 -9.40 6.28 8.85
N LEU A 125 -9.05 5.40 7.90
CA LEU A 125 -8.84 5.81 6.51
C LEU A 125 -10.14 6.25 5.85
N VAL A 126 -11.22 5.49 6.03
CA VAL A 126 -12.55 5.82 5.48
C VAL A 126 -13.04 7.17 6.01
N ALA A 127 -12.91 7.42 7.32
CA ALA A 127 -13.28 8.70 7.93
C ALA A 127 -12.49 9.88 7.34
N ALA A 128 -11.26 9.64 6.88
CA ALA A 128 -10.42 10.64 6.23
C ALA A 128 -10.61 10.71 4.71
N GLY A 129 -11.52 9.94 4.12
CA GLY A 129 -11.85 9.95 2.69
C GLY A 129 -10.94 9.09 1.80
N TYR A 130 -10.20 8.13 2.39
CA TYR A 130 -9.37 7.18 1.66
C TYR A 130 -9.95 5.77 1.68
N VAL A 131 -9.57 4.95 0.70
CA VAL A 131 -9.97 3.54 0.63
C VAL A 131 -8.92 2.69 1.34
N PRO A 132 -9.29 1.87 2.33
CA PRO A 132 -8.35 0.98 2.98
C PRO A 132 -7.98 -0.20 2.06
N GLY A 133 -6.70 -0.58 2.08
CA GLY A 133 -6.19 -1.75 1.39
C GLY A 133 -5.23 -2.54 2.29
N PHE A 134 -5.17 -3.85 2.07
CA PHE A 134 -4.25 -4.71 2.80
C PHE A 134 -3.46 -5.58 1.83
N ILE A 135 -2.17 -5.72 2.10
CA ILE A 135 -1.26 -6.62 1.40
C ILE A 135 -0.79 -7.66 2.40
N GLY A 136 -0.98 -8.94 2.08
CA GLY A 136 -0.58 -10.03 2.95
C GLY A 136 -0.57 -11.35 2.20
N ASN A 137 -0.12 -12.40 2.88
CA ASN A 137 -0.02 -13.73 2.28
C ASN A 137 -1.30 -14.54 2.54
N THR A 138 -1.94 -14.97 1.48
CA THR A 138 -3.17 -15.79 1.47
C THR A 138 -2.91 -17.27 1.14
N ASP A 139 -1.64 -17.73 1.23
CA ASP A 139 -1.31 -19.14 1.00
C ASP A 139 -1.86 -19.99 2.16
N SER A 140 -2.99 -20.65 1.90
CA SER A 140 -3.67 -21.51 2.86
C SER A 140 -2.90 -22.81 3.18
N SER A 141 -1.87 -23.16 2.42
CA SER A 141 -0.98 -24.31 2.71
C SER A 141 -0.08 -24.08 3.91
N LYS A 142 0.06 -22.83 4.34
CA LYS A 142 0.81 -22.41 5.51
C LYS A 142 -0.13 -21.71 6.50
N ASN A 143 0.09 -21.85 7.79
CA ASN A 143 -0.76 -21.27 8.83
C ASN A 143 -0.52 -19.76 8.97
N PHE A 144 -0.70 -19.01 7.88
CA PHE A 144 -0.68 -17.55 7.95
C PHE A 144 -1.99 -17.02 8.53
N ASN A 145 -1.86 -16.15 9.49
CA ASN A 145 -3.00 -15.56 10.18
C ASN A 145 -3.76 -14.55 9.29
N PHE A 146 -3.07 -13.88 8.36
CA PHE A 146 -3.63 -12.79 7.54
C PHE A 146 -4.87 -13.22 6.76
N ASP A 147 -4.85 -14.36 6.08
CA ASP A 147 -5.98 -14.85 5.26
C ASP A 147 -7.27 -14.96 6.09
N ARG A 148 -7.16 -15.57 7.28
CA ARG A 148 -8.30 -15.71 8.20
C ARG A 148 -8.81 -14.37 8.70
N GLN A 149 -7.93 -13.45 9.09
CA GLN A 149 -8.33 -12.15 9.60
C GLN A 149 -8.89 -11.26 8.49
N CYS A 150 -8.37 -11.33 7.28
CA CYS A 150 -8.92 -10.65 6.11
C CYS A 150 -10.33 -11.15 5.78
N SER A 151 -10.56 -12.47 5.85
CA SER A 151 -11.89 -13.05 5.67
C SER A 151 -12.89 -12.56 6.73
N HIS A 152 -12.48 -12.47 7.99
CA HIS A 152 -13.32 -11.90 9.06
C HIS A 152 -13.60 -10.41 8.84
N TYR A 153 -12.61 -9.64 8.39
CA TYR A 153 -12.79 -8.23 8.05
C TYR A 153 -13.83 -8.03 6.95
N VAL A 154 -13.71 -8.78 5.84
CA VAL A 154 -14.67 -8.71 4.72
C VAL A 154 -16.08 -9.06 5.19
N GLN A 155 -16.24 -10.14 5.99
CA GLN A 155 -17.55 -10.53 6.52
C GLN A 155 -18.15 -9.45 7.43
N ALA A 156 -17.33 -8.76 8.23
CA ALA A 156 -17.80 -7.70 9.11
C ALA A 156 -18.23 -6.44 8.34
N THR A 157 -17.56 -6.14 7.22
CA THR A 157 -17.86 -4.96 6.39
C THR A 157 -19.01 -5.19 5.42
N ASP A 158 -19.17 -6.40 4.87
CA ASP A 158 -20.32 -6.75 4.01
C ASP A 158 -21.65 -6.84 4.79
N SER A 159 -21.60 -6.92 6.11
CA SER A 159 -22.81 -6.95 6.94
C SER A 159 -23.34 -5.54 7.33
N VAL A 160 -22.75 -4.49 6.80
CA VAL A 160 -23.08 -3.08 7.11
C VAL A 160 -23.84 -2.39 5.95
N ASP A 161 -24.27 -3.11 4.95
CA ASP A 161 -25.18 -2.63 3.88
C ASP A 161 -26.65 -2.69 4.32
#